data_8c660a10406994eb8498f988269412e5
#
_entry.id   8c660a10406994eb8498f988269412e5
#
_cell.length_a   1.000
_cell.length_b   1.000
_cell.length_c   1.000
_cell.angle_alpha   90.00
_cell.angle_beta   90.00
_cell.angle_gamma   90.00
#
_symmetry.space_group_name_H-M   'P 1'
#
loop_
_entity.id
_entity.type
_entity.pdbx_description
1 polymer ?
#
loop_
_entity_poly.entity_id
_entity_poly.type
_entity_poly.pdbx_seq_one_letter_code
_entity_poly.pdbx_strand_id
1 'polypeptide(L)'
;MTMRTDLYQGHDYYNMDELLPEEHKLIRDTARAWVKQEVSPIIEDAAERCEFPKHLLPGLGEIGAFGPYIPEEYGGAGLDQIAYGLIMQELERCDSGLRSTASVQSSLVMYPIWKYGSEEQKQKFLPKLATGEWMGCFGLTEPDHGSNPGGM
;
A
#
# COMPACT_ATOMS: atom_id res chain seq x y z
N MET A 1 -4.98 -8.52 32.82
CA MET A 1 -5.25 -8.20 31.39
C MET A 1 -4.66 -6.81 31.15
N THR A 2 -3.42 -6.74 30.66
CA THR A 2 -2.77 -5.47 30.36
C THR A 2 -3.50 -4.85 29.17
N MET A 3 -4.08 -3.66 29.34
CA MET A 3 -4.64 -2.92 28.21
C MET A 3 -3.47 -2.64 27.25
N ARG A 4 -3.48 -3.29 26.06
CA ARG A 4 -2.56 -2.92 25.00
C ARG A 4 -2.88 -1.47 24.60
N THR A 5 -1.87 -0.63 24.61
CA THR A 5 -2.01 0.75 24.13
C THR A 5 -2.47 0.70 22.67
N ASP A 6 -3.53 1.42 22.33
CA ASP A 6 -3.98 1.50 20.93
C ASP A 6 -2.93 2.29 20.13
N LEU A 7 -2.11 1.60 19.34
CA LEU A 7 -1.04 2.18 18.51
C LEU A 7 -1.57 3.20 17.48
N TYR A 8 -2.90 3.20 17.25
CA TYR A 8 -3.55 4.10 16.30
C TYR A 8 -4.06 5.41 16.93
N GLN A 9 -3.93 5.54 18.25
CA GLN A 9 -4.20 6.79 18.97
C GLN A 9 -2.89 7.58 19.10
N GLY A 10 -2.62 8.40 18.11
CA GLY A 10 -1.52 9.36 18.13
C GLY A 10 -2.02 10.78 18.40
N HIS A 11 -1.16 11.64 18.95
CA HIS A 11 -1.47 13.06 19.05
C HIS A 11 -1.29 13.73 17.69
N ASP A 12 -2.33 14.40 17.20
CA ASP A 12 -2.24 15.30 16.04
C ASP A 12 -1.84 16.71 16.49
N TYR A 13 -0.54 16.91 16.69
CA TYR A 13 0.01 18.19 17.20
C TYR A 13 -0.23 19.38 16.27
N TYR A 14 -0.44 19.14 14.99
CA TYR A 14 -0.64 20.16 13.98
C TYR A 14 -2.09 20.29 13.53
N ASN A 15 -2.98 19.50 14.13
CA ASN A 15 -4.40 19.42 13.77
C ASN A 15 -4.61 19.15 12.27
N MET A 16 -3.83 18.21 11.72
CA MET A 16 -3.85 17.86 10.30
C MET A 16 -5.21 17.34 9.85
N ASP A 17 -5.96 16.73 10.76
CA ASP A 17 -7.32 16.23 10.48
C ASP A 17 -8.27 17.34 9.98
N GLU A 18 -8.10 18.58 10.42
CA GLU A 18 -8.91 19.71 9.93
C GLU A 18 -8.66 20.04 8.46
N LEU A 19 -7.50 19.69 7.93
CA LEU A 19 -7.11 19.92 6.54
C LEU A 19 -7.65 18.84 5.59
N LEU A 20 -8.07 17.68 6.13
CA LEU A 20 -8.53 16.55 5.35
C LEU A 20 -10.04 16.64 5.08
N PRO A 21 -10.46 16.52 3.82
CA PRO A 21 -11.88 16.34 3.49
C PRO A 21 -12.41 15.01 4.03
N GLU A 22 -13.71 14.89 4.19
CA GLU A 22 -14.36 13.71 4.77
C GLU A 22 -14.04 12.41 3.98
N GLU A 23 -13.89 12.50 2.67
CA GLU A 23 -13.50 11.39 1.83
C GLU A 23 -12.12 10.81 2.23
N HIS A 24 -11.11 11.67 2.42
CA HIS A 24 -9.79 11.26 2.87
C HIS A 24 -9.80 10.64 4.27
N LYS A 25 -10.61 11.19 5.17
CA LYS A 25 -10.80 10.60 6.52
C LYS A 25 -11.43 9.21 6.43
N LEU A 26 -12.44 9.05 5.59
CA LEU A 26 -13.10 7.76 5.37
C LEU A 26 -12.11 6.70 4.82
N ILE A 27 -11.30 7.07 3.83
CA ILE A 27 -10.27 6.20 3.25
C ILE A 27 -9.28 5.77 4.33
N ARG A 28 -8.72 6.72 5.09
CA ARG A 28 -7.83 6.44 6.21
C ARG A 28 -8.45 5.51 7.23
N ASP A 29 -9.67 5.79 7.65
CA ASP A 29 -10.35 5.05 8.71
C ASP A 29 -10.73 3.64 8.25
N THR A 30 -11.05 3.46 6.96
CA THR A 30 -11.25 2.15 6.33
C THR A 30 -9.96 1.33 6.36
N ALA A 31 -8.84 1.92 5.90
CA ALA A 31 -7.54 1.25 5.95
C ALA A 31 -7.13 0.88 7.38
N ARG A 32 -7.32 1.80 8.34
CA ARG A 32 -7.05 1.57 9.77
C ARG A 32 -7.88 0.44 10.34
N ALA A 33 -9.17 0.40 10.04
CA ALA A 33 -10.07 -0.64 10.52
C ALA A 33 -9.63 -2.02 10.00
N TRP A 34 -9.33 -2.12 8.72
CA TRP A 34 -8.85 -3.34 8.10
C TRP A 34 -7.52 -3.81 8.74
N VAL A 35 -6.55 -2.90 8.91
CA VAL A 35 -5.26 -3.22 9.53
C VAL A 35 -5.42 -3.72 10.95
N LYS A 36 -6.28 -3.09 11.75
CA LYS A 36 -6.58 -3.52 13.13
C LYS A 36 -7.20 -4.91 13.18
N GLN A 37 -8.08 -5.22 12.24
CA GLN A 37 -8.83 -6.47 12.22
C GLN A 37 -8.02 -7.63 11.65
N GLU A 38 -7.35 -7.43 10.52
CA GLU A 38 -6.75 -8.50 9.74
C GLU A 38 -5.23 -8.65 9.99
N VAL A 39 -4.52 -7.54 10.23
CA VAL A 39 -3.05 -7.54 10.31
C VAL A 39 -2.56 -7.62 11.74
N SER A 40 -3.01 -6.69 12.60
CA SER A 40 -2.51 -6.56 13.98
C SER A 40 -2.57 -7.86 14.81
N PRO A 41 -3.56 -8.75 14.65
CA PRO A 41 -3.62 -9.98 15.44
C PRO A 41 -2.55 -11.02 15.10
N ILE A 42 -1.98 -10.96 13.89
CA ILE A 42 -1.13 -12.04 13.35
C ILE A 42 0.31 -11.62 13.05
N ILE A 43 0.57 -10.31 12.97
CA ILE A 43 1.83 -9.83 12.39
C ILE A 43 3.05 -10.13 13.27
N GLU A 44 2.91 -10.07 14.59
CA GLU A 44 3.99 -10.40 15.53
C GLU A 44 4.44 -11.85 15.36
N ASP A 45 3.49 -12.79 15.34
CA ASP A 45 3.77 -14.21 15.15
C ASP A 45 4.36 -14.52 13.77
N ALA A 46 3.89 -13.85 12.72
CA ALA A 46 4.43 -13.99 11.37
C ALA A 46 5.89 -13.49 11.31
N ALA A 47 6.18 -12.34 11.93
CA ALA A 47 7.53 -11.79 12.02
C ALA A 47 8.48 -12.70 12.79
N GLU A 48 8.06 -13.28 13.92
CA GLU A 48 8.87 -14.25 14.69
C GLU A 48 9.22 -15.50 13.87
N ARG A 49 8.29 -15.96 13.01
CA ARG A 49 8.52 -17.10 12.12
C ARG A 49 9.23 -16.72 10.82
N CYS A 50 9.59 -15.44 10.61
CA CYS A 50 10.15 -14.93 9.35
C CYS A 50 9.25 -15.26 8.14
N GLU A 51 7.94 -15.19 8.31
CA GLU A 51 6.94 -15.49 7.28
C GLU A 51 6.21 -14.22 6.84
N PHE A 52 6.04 -14.04 5.53
CA PHE A 52 5.18 -12.99 5.00
C PHE A 52 3.74 -13.50 4.87
N PRO A 53 2.73 -12.83 5.45
CA PRO A 53 1.35 -13.29 5.45
C PRO A 53 0.65 -13.07 4.10
N LYS A 54 0.99 -13.89 3.09
CA LYS A 54 0.49 -13.77 1.69
C LYS A 54 -1.04 -13.77 1.57
N HIS A 55 -1.75 -14.37 2.53
CA HIS A 55 -3.20 -14.40 2.53
C HIS A 55 -3.84 -13.02 2.72
N LEU A 56 -3.08 -12.01 3.14
CA LEU A 56 -3.54 -10.62 3.24
C LEU A 56 -3.56 -9.88 1.90
N LEU A 57 -2.88 -10.37 0.86
CA LEU A 57 -2.75 -9.68 -0.42
C LEU A 57 -4.11 -9.36 -1.09
N PRO A 58 -5.09 -10.27 -1.14
CA PRO A 58 -6.40 -9.93 -1.69
C PRO A 58 -7.09 -8.79 -0.90
N GLY A 59 -7.03 -8.82 0.43
CA GLY A 59 -7.60 -7.78 1.27
C GLY A 59 -6.95 -6.41 1.06
N LEU A 60 -5.63 -6.34 0.79
CA LEU A 60 -4.97 -5.10 0.39
C LEU A 60 -5.54 -4.55 -0.94
N GLY A 61 -5.85 -5.44 -1.89
CA GLY A 61 -6.54 -5.06 -3.12
C GLY A 61 -7.95 -4.52 -2.85
N GLU A 62 -8.72 -5.19 -2.00
CA GLU A 62 -10.10 -4.82 -1.65
C GLU A 62 -10.20 -3.44 -0.98
N ILE A 63 -9.25 -3.08 -0.11
CA ILE A 63 -9.19 -1.73 0.49
C ILE A 63 -8.56 -0.68 -0.43
N GLY A 64 -8.22 -1.02 -1.67
CA GLY A 64 -7.63 -0.11 -2.65
C GLY A 64 -6.18 0.27 -2.36
N ALA A 65 -5.41 -0.55 -1.62
CA ALA A 65 -4.02 -0.26 -1.30
C ALA A 65 -3.07 -0.47 -2.49
N PHE A 66 -3.49 -1.21 -3.52
CA PHE A 66 -2.71 -1.42 -4.73
C PHE A 66 -3.11 -0.45 -5.84
N GLY A 67 -2.25 0.52 -6.10
CA GLY A 67 -2.47 1.53 -7.14
C GLY A 67 -3.69 2.41 -6.92
N PRO A 68 -3.92 3.01 -5.73
CA PRO A 68 -5.12 3.78 -5.43
C PRO A 68 -5.34 4.94 -6.42
N TYR A 69 -4.29 5.52 -6.97
CA TYR A 69 -4.33 6.61 -7.95
C TYR A 69 -4.40 6.15 -9.42
N ILE A 70 -4.38 4.83 -9.67
CA ILE A 70 -4.61 4.30 -11.01
C ILE A 70 -6.10 4.48 -11.37
N PRO A 71 -6.42 4.91 -12.61
CA PRO A 71 -7.81 5.08 -13.04
C PRO A 71 -8.65 3.81 -12.91
N GLU A 72 -9.94 3.99 -12.66
CA GLU A 72 -10.92 2.90 -12.50
C GLU A 72 -10.99 2.00 -13.73
N GLU A 73 -10.79 2.53 -14.94
CA GLU A 73 -10.76 1.78 -16.19
C GLU A 73 -9.68 0.68 -16.25
N TYR A 74 -8.65 0.80 -15.40
CA TYR A 74 -7.58 -0.19 -15.21
C TYR A 74 -7.65 -0.92 -13.87
N GLY A 75 -8.77 -0.81 -13.14
CA GLY A 75 -8.99 -1.49 -11.88
C GLY A 75 -8.45 -0.77 -10.65
N GLY A 76 -7.92 0.46 -10.78
CA GLY A 76 -7.56 1.31 -9.65
C GLY A 76 -8.77 2.01 -9.05
N ALA A 77 -8.55 2.82 -8.03
CA ALA A 77 -9.62 3.56 -7.35
C ALA A 77 -9.73 5.04 -7.79
N GLY A 78 -8.86 5.51 -8.68
CA GLY A 78 -8.88 6.89 -9.19
C GLY A 78 -8.64 7.98 -8.14
N LEU A 79 -8.06 7.62 -7.00
CA LEU A 79 -7.81 8.50 -5.85
C LEU A 79 -6.60 9.40 -6.08
N ASP A 80 -6.42 10.38 -5.20
CA ASP A 80 -5.25 11.25 -5.23
C ASP A 80 -4.07 10.72 -4.40
N GLN A 81 -2.95 11.47 -4.42
CA GLN A 81 -1.73 11.10 -3.71
C GLN A 81 -1.86 11.26 -2.18
N ILE A 82 -2.79 12.08 -1.70
CA ILE A 82 -3.05 12.24 -0.26
C ILE A 82 -3.71 10.96 0.25
N ALA A 83 -4.73 10.47 -0.43
CA ALA A 83 -5.38 9.20 -0.13
C ALA A 83 -4.38 8.04 -0.12
N TYR A 84 -3.49 7.98 -1.13
CA TYR A 84 -2.39 7.02 -1.16
C TYR A 84 -1.51 7.10 0.10
N GLY A 85 -1.07 8.31 0.47
CA GLY A 85 -0.25 8.54 1.65
C GLY A 85 -0.95 8.10 2.95
N LEU A 86 -2.24 8.36 3.08
CA LEU A 86 -3.03 7.97 4.25
C LEU A 86 -3.16 6.44 4.39
N ILE A 87 -3.39 5.72 3.28
CA ILE A 87 -3.39 4.26 3.29
C ILE A 87 -2.02 3.73 3.71
N MET A 88 -0.94 4.24 3.11
CA MET A 88 0.43 3.81 3.45
C MET A 88 0.76 4.09 4.91
N GLN A 89 0.32 5.21 5.48
CA GLN A 89 0.50 5.55 6.89
C GLN A 89 -0.15 4.52 7.82
N GLU A 90 -1.36 4.09 7.52
CA GLU A 90 -2.06 3.12 8.38
C GLU A 90 -1.43 1.71 8.28
N LEU A 91 -0.95 1.31 7.11
CA LEU A 91 -0.19 0.08 6.96
C LEU A 91 1.15 0.13 7.73
N GLU A 92 1.91 1.23 7.59
CA GLU A 92 3.20 1.44 8.27
C GLU A 92 3.09 1.40 9.79
N ARG A 93 1.99 1.90 10.36
CA ARG A 93 1.75 1.85 11.82
C ARG A 93 1.77 0.43 12.36
N CYS A 94 1.44 -0.55 11.56
CA CYS A 94 1.36 -1.95 11.95
C CYS A 94 2.59 -2.73 11.52
N ASP A 95 2.97 -2.63 10.22
CA ASP A 95 4.08 -3.39 9.66
C ASP A 95 4.67 -2.73 8.42
N SER A 96 5.98 -2.45 8.48
CA SER A 96 6.74 -1.85 7.37
C SER A 96 6.89 -2.79 6.17
N GLY A 97 6.90 -4.09 6.36
CA GLY A 97 6.97 -5.08 5.28
C GLY A 97 5.70 -5.09 4.45
N LEU A 98 4.55 -5.05 5.12
CA LEU A 98 3.25 -4.97 4.45
C LEU A 98 3.08 -3.63 3.70
N ARG A 99 3.45 -2.51 4.33
CA ARG A 99 3.45 -1.20 3.67
C ARG A 99 4.40 -1.19 2.47
N SER A 100 5.60 -1.76 2.59
CA SER A 100 6.55 -1.85 1.49
C SER A 100 5.98 -2.66 0.33
N THR A 101 5.30 -3.77 0.60
CA THR A 101 4.62 -4.56 -0.42
C THR A 101 3.60 -3.73 -1.19
N ALA A 102 2.74 -3.00 -0.49
CA ALA A 102 1.74 -2.13 -1.11
C ALA A 102 2.38 -0.98 -1.92
N SER A 103 3.45 -0.35 -1.39
CA SER A 103 4.11 0.75 -2.07
C SER A 103 4.91 0.31 -3.30
N VAL A 104 5.59 -0.83 -3.25
CA VAL A 104 6.28 -1.39 -4.43
C VAL A 104 5.27 -1.74 -5.52
N GLN A 105 4.21 -2.45 -5.17
CA GLN A 105 3.15 -2.79 -6.11
C GLN A 105 2.58 -1.55 -6.79
N SER A 106 2.24 -0.52 -6.01
CA SER A 106 1.64 0.71 -6.52
C SER A 106 2.62 1.56 -7.31
N SER A 107 3.74 1.96 -6.68
CA SER A 107 4.62 3.03 -7.21
C SER A 107 5.65 2.52 -8.19
N LEU A 108 6.23 1.34 -7.94
CA LEU A 108 7.35 0.83 -8.73
C LEU A 108 6.90 -0.15 -9.82
N VAL A 109 5.72 -0.75 -9.69
CA VAL A 109 5.18 -1.70 -10.67
C VAL A 109 4.03 -1.09 -11.45
N MET A 110 2.92 -0.74 -10.80
CA MET A 110 1.72 -0.29 -11.49
C MET A 110 1.89 1.09 -12.13
N TYR A 111 2.53 2.04 -11.43
CA TYR A 111 2.73 3.38 -11.96
C TYR A 111 3.51 3.42 -13.28
N PRO A 112 4.69 2.77 -13.43
CA PRO A 112 5.40 2.73 -14.70
C PRO A 112 4.60 2.08 -15.83
N ILE A 113 3.86 0.99 -15.54
CA ILE A 113 2.99 0.34 -16.53
C ILE A 113 1.90 1.30 -16.99
N TRP A 114 1.23 1.98 -16.05
CA TRP A 114 0.20 2.96 -16.37
C TRP A 114 0.75 4.14 -17.17
N LYS A 115 1.91 4.69 -16.75
CA LYS A 115 2.44 5.91 -17.33
C LYS A 115 3.10 5.69 -18.69
N TYR A 116 3.77 4.58 -18.89
CA TYR A 116 4.64 4.32 -20.03
C TYR A 116 4.30 3.08 -20.85
N GLY A 117 3.44 2.21 -20.34
CA GLY A 117 3.01 1.01 -21.03
C GLY A 117 2.10 1.29 -22.22
N SER A 118 2.05 0.37 -23.17
CA SER A 118 1.04 0.38 -24.24
C SER A 118 -0.34 0.11 -23.65
N GLU A 119 -1.40 0.47 -24.40
CA GLU A 119 -2.77 0.21 -23.97
C GLU A 119 -3.02 -1.28 -23.69
N GLU A 120 -2.49 -2.14 -24.55
CA GLU A 120 -2.54 -3.59 -24.37
C GLU A 120 -1.88 -4.03 -23.06
N GLN A 121 -0.71 -3.47 -22.71
CA GLN A 121 -0.02 -3.77 -21.47
C GLN A 121 -0.83 -3.30 -20.25
N LYS A 122 -1.40 -2.10 -20.29
CA LYS A 122 -2.23 -1.57 -19.20
C LYS A 122 -3.43 -2.47 -18.93
N GLN A 123 -4.19 -2.81 -19.97
CA GLN A 123 -5.37 -3.67 -19.86
C GLN A 123 -5.04 -5.09 -19.41
N LYS A 124 -3.86 -5.59 -19.75
CA LYS A 124 -3.41 -6.93 -19.37
C LYS A 124 -2.95 -7.01 -17.92
N PHE A 125 -2.16 -6.04 -17.47
CA PHE A 125 -1.45 -6.14 -16.20
C PHE A 125 -2.17 -5.43 -15.05
N LEU A 126 -2.63 -4.19 -15.26
CA LEU A 126 -3.11 -3.34 -14.15
C LEU A 126 -4.30 -3.92 -13.40
N PRO A 127 -5.34 -4.49 -14.02
CA PRO A 127 -6.47 -5.03 -13.28
C PRO A 127 -6.09 -6.17 -12.34
N LYS A 128 -5.16 -7.03 -12.75
CA LYS A 128 -4.71 -8.16 -11.95
C LYS A 128 -3.75 -7.77 -10.84
N LEU A 129 -2.96 -6.71 -11.07
CA LEU A 129 -2.10 -6.12 -10.07
C LEU A 129 -2.91 -5.35 -9.01
N ALA A 130 -3.99 -4.68 -9.41
CA ALA A 130 -4.86 -3.93 -8.49
C ALA A 130 -5.60 -4.83 -7.50
N THR A 131 -5.99 -6.03 -7.92
CA THR A 131 -6.65 -7.01 -7.04
C THR A 131 -5.68 -7.83 -6.18
N GLY A 132 -4.37 -7.75 -6.45
CA GLY A 132 -3.37 -8.61 -5.80
C GLY A 132 -3.35 -10.05 -6.33
N GLU A 133 -4.09 -10.37 -7.41
CA GLU A 133 -3.98 -11.66 -8.11
C GLU A 133 -2.55 -11.87 -8.63
N TRP A 134 -1.96 -10.79 -9.13
CA TRP A 134 -0.57 -10.75 -9.52
C TRP A 134 0.22 -9.79 -8.65
N MET A 135 1.42 -10.21 -8.26
CA MET A 135 2.38 -9.38 -7.56
C MET A 135 3.57 -9.12 -8.45
N GLY A 136 3.93 -7.84 -8.57
CA GLY A 136 5.10 -7.41 -9.30
C GLY A 136 6.32 -7.22 -8.41
N CYS A 137 7.47 -7.03 -9.04
CA CYS A 137 8.69 -6.64 -8.38
C CYS A 137 9.46 -5.62 -9.23
N PHE A 138 10.41 -4.93 -8.61
CA PHE A 138 11.24 -3.94 -9.27
C PHE A 138 12.71 -4.32 -9.12
N GLY A 139 13.33 -4.75 -10.23
CA GLY A 139 14.74 -5.13 -10.29
C GLY A 139 15.60 -3.95 -10.73
N LEU A 140 15.92 -3.03 -9.80
CA LEU A 140 16.68 -1.82 -10.11
C LEU A 140 18.19 -2.05 -10.07
N THR A 141 18.69 -2.76 -9.05
CA THR A 141 20.12 -2.86 -8.75
C THR A 141 20.89 -3.59 -9.85
N GLU A 142 21.98 -2.97 -10.33
CA GLU A 142 22.96 -3.57 -11.22
C GLU A 142 24.27 -3.84 -10.47
N PRO A 143 25.20 -4.66 -11.03
CA PRO A 143 26.45 -5.03 -10.33
C PRO A 143 27.26 -3.82 -9.85
N ASP A 144 27.34 -2.75 -10.64
CA ASP A 144 28.11 -1.55 -10.34
C ASP A 144 27.26 -0.36 -9.84
N HIS A 145 25.93 -0.51 -9.81
CA HIS A 145 25.00 0.55 -9.48
C HIS A 145 23.92 0.06 -8.49
N GLY A 146 24.07 0.43 -7.21
CA GLY A 146 23.12 0.21 -6.15
C GLY A 146 22.47 1.52 -5.72
N SER A 147 23.07 2.21 -4.72
CA SER A 147 22.56 3.48 -4.19
C SER A 147 22.77 4.68 -5.13
N ASN A 148 23.33 4.47 -6.30
CA ASN A 148 23.59 5.49 -7.32
C ASN A 148 22.91 5.16 -8.66
N PRO A 149 21.58 5.04 -8.73
CA PRO A 149 20.87 4.64 -9.95
C PRO A 149 21.07 5.63 -11.11
N GLY A 150 21.44 6.87 -10.83
CA GLY A 150 21.77 7.85 -11.87
C GLY A 150 23.07 7.56 -12.63
N GLY A 151 23.83 6.53 -12.26
CA GLY A 151 25.03 6.09 -12.93
C GLY A 151 24.81 4.98 -13.98
N MET A 152 23.57 4.46 -14.08
CA MET A 152 23.19 3.43 -15.05
C MET A 152 23.15 3.96 -16.47
#